data_c57341346e828e78ff0a973944b7f6c4
#
_entry.id   c57341346e828e78ff0a973944b7f6c4
#
_cell.length_a   1.000
_cell.length_b   1.000
_cell.length_c   1.000
_cell.angle_alpha   90.00
_cell.angle_beta   90.00
_cell.angle_gamma   90.00
#
_symmetry.space_group_name_H-M   'P 1'
#
loop_
_entity.id
_entity.type
_entity.pdbx_description
1 polymer ?
#
loop_
_entity_poly.entity_id
_entity_poly.type
_entity_poly.pdbx_seq_one_letter_code
_entity_poly.pdbx_strand_id
1 'polypeptide(L)'
;MNTLTKQQLLQQIAAVSAMERGKLSAYSFKERSGATGPYHKLQQWENGKNTTRYVPADEVCQVQAALAGYAQYRQLTEEYAQLVIAETRQNIASKKKSRSRRRSSWPRTKKSKD
;
A
#
# COMPACT_ATOMS: atom_id res chain seq x y z
N MET A 1 -22.32 -0.48 -7.52
CA MET A 1 -21.38 -0.30 -7.08
C MET A 1 -20.66 0.78 -7.57
N ASN A 2 -20.22 1.59 -6.88
CA ASN A 2 -19.60 2.66 -7.34
C ASN A 2 -18.18 2.54 -7.41
N THR A 3 -17.65 2.59 -8.57
CA THR A 3 -16.23 2.53 -8.74
C THR A 3 -15.74 3.93 -8.75
N LEU A 4 -14.79 4.26 -7.95
CA LEU A 4 -14.25 5.59 -7.92
C LEU A 4 -13.43 5.86 -9.15
N THR A 5 -13.44 7.07 -9.62
CA THR A 5 -12.62 7.43 -10.77
C THR A 5 -11.19 7.64 -10.28
N LYS A 6 -10.27 7.70 -11.21
CA LYS A 6 -8.88 7.93 -10.87
C LYS A 6 -8.70 9.22 -10.11
N GLN A 7 -9.39 10.27 -10.52
CA GLN A 7 -9.28 11.50 -9.83
C GLN A 7 -9.82 11.43 -8.43
N GLN A 8 -10.91 10.73 -8.22
CA GLN A 8 -11.46 10.57 -6.88
C GLN A 8 -10.50 9.77 -6.01
N LEU A 9 -9.88 8.75 -6.57
CA LEU A 9 -8.92 7.98 -5.80
C LEU A 9 -7.72 8.83 -5.43
N LEU A 10 -7.25 9.65 -6.34
CA LEU A 10 -6.12 10.52 -6.04
C LEU A 10 -6.47 11.51 -4.94
N GLN A 11 -7.68 12.00 -4.95
CA GLN A 11 -8.10 12.90 -3.90
C GLN A 11 -8.13 12.22 -2.56
N GLN A 12 -8.59 10.99 -2.52
CA GLN A 12 -8.63 10.24 -1.28
C GLN A 12 -7.22 9.88 -0.81
N ILE A 13 -6.33 9.56 -1.74
CA ILE A 13 -4.96 9.28 -1.39
C ILE A 13 -4.32 10.53 -0.79
N ALA A 14 -4.57 11.67 -1.39
CA ALA A 14 -3.99 12.91 -0.90
C ALA A 14 -4.55 13.29 0.47
N ALA A 15 -5.73 12.80 0.80
CA ALA A 15 -6.31 13.11 2.08
C ALA A 15 -5.73 12.31 3.23
N VAL A 16 -4.99 11.24 2.95
CA VAL A 16 -4.38 10.48 4.00
C VAL A 16 -3.23 11.30 4.56
N SER A 17 -3.36 11.78 5.78
CA SER A 17 -2.40 12.70 6.33
C SER A 17 -1.40 12.09 7.28
N ALA A 18 -1.60 10.89 7.70
CA ALA A 18 -0.66 10.24 8.60
C ALA A 18 -0.50 8.80 8.20
N MET A 19 0.71 8.32 8.16
CA MET A 19 0.98 6.95 7.80
C MET A 19 2.14 6.42 8.61
N GLU A 20 2.10 5.16 8.90
CA GLU A 20 3.20 4.51 9.56
C GLU A 20 3.21 3.05 9.16
N ARG A 21 4.36 2.44 9.09
CA ARG A 21 4.47 1.04 8.76
C ARG A 21 4.75 0.27 10.00
N GLY A 22 4.37 -0.97 10.02
CA GLY A 22 4.75 -1.85 11.10
C GLY A 22 3.58 -2.49 11.79
N LYS A 23 3.88 -3.15 12.87
CA LYS A 23 2.86 -3.82 13.61
C LYS A 23 2.90 -3.35 15.04
N LEU A 24 1.79 -2.85 15.55
CA LEU A 24 1.71 -2.39 16.91
C LEU A 24 1.24 -3.54 17.77
N SER A 25 1.97 -3.86 18.82
CA SER A 25 1.55 -4.91 19.70
C SER A 25 1.57 -4.42 21.13
N ALA A 26 0.75 -5.03 21.95
CA ALA A 26 0.68 -4.70 23.36
C ALA A 26 1.24 -5.85 24.14
N TYR A 27 1.97 -5.56 25.19
CA TYR A 27 2.45 -6.61 26.05
C TYR A 27 2.51 -6.08 27.46
N SER A 28 2.51 -6.95 28.42
CA SER A 28 2.59 -6.54 29.78
C SER A 28 3.55 -7.40 30.53
N PHE A 29 4.17 -6.85 31.57
CA PHE A 29 5.08 -7.60 32.36
C PHE A 29 4.41 -7.98 33.63
N LYS A 30 4.03 -9.21 33.76
CA LYS A 30 3.40 -9.65 34.86
C LYS A 30 4.11 -9.52 36.10
N GLU A 31 5.32 -9.67 36.10
CA GLU A 31 6.04 -9.62 37.26
C GLU A 31 6.38 -8.27 37.73
N ARG A 32 6.21 -7.23 37.09
CA ARG A 32 6.60 -5.99 37.50
C ARG A 32 5.63 -5.45 38.44
N SER A 33 5.92 -5.34 39.63
CA SER A 33 5.03 -4.86 40.54
C SER A 33 4.76 -3.42 40.28
N GLY A 34 3.68 -2.95 40.33
CA GLY A 34 3.37 -1.60 40.06
C GLY A 34 3.30 -1.27 38.63
N ALA A 35 3.47 -2.20 37.82
CA ALA A 35 3.45 -1.94 36.45
C ALA A 35 2.12 -1.52 36.01
N THR A 36 2.06 -0.59 35.17
CA THR A 36 0.84 -0.19 34.72
C THR A 36 0.79 -0.63 33.40
N GLY A 37 0.32 -1.38 32.97
CA GLY A 37 0.28 -1.73 31.76
C GLY A 37 -0.51 -1.91 31.03
N PRO A 38 -0.78 -2.12 29.79
CA PRO A 38 0.16 -2.77 28.92
C PRO A 38 1.14 -1.78 28.33
N TYR A 39 2.19 -2.32 27.84
CA TYR A 39 3.14 -1.51 27.12
C TYR A 39 2.93 -1.79 25.64
N HIS A 40 3.23 -0.82 24.82
CA HIS A 40 3.05 -0.98 23.41
C HIS A 40 4.37 -0.85 22.69
N LYS A 41 4.55 -1.61 21.64
CA LYS A 41 5.74 -1.50 20.84
C LYS A 41 5.37 -1.60 19.38
N LEU A 42 6.10 -0.91 18.55
CA LEU A 42 5.88 -0.90 17.13
C LEU A 42 7.08 -1.60 16.51
N GLN A 43 6.80 -2.68 15.79
CA GLN A 43 7.84 -3.40 15.12
C GLN A 43 7.79 -3.08 13.64
N GLN A 44 8.90 -2.71 13.07
CA GLN A 44 8.95 -2.30 11.69
C GLN A 44 10.07 -3.00 10.99
N TRP A 45 9.88 -3.26 9.71
CA TRP A 45 10.90 -3.87 8.91
C TRP A 45 11.39 -2.80 7.97
N GLU A 46 12.59 -2.33 8.19
CA GLU A 46 13.14 -1.26 7.38
C GLU A 46 14.55 -1.56 7.00
N ASN A 47 14.88 -1.35 5.78
CA ASN A 47 16.24 -1.57 5.28
C ASN A 47 16.76 -2.95 5.59
N GLY A 48 15.89 -3.94 5.51
CA GLY A 48 16.30 -5.31 5.76
C GLY A 48 16.44 -5.65 7.21
N LYS A 49 16.04 -4.76 8.11
CA LYS A 49 16.16 -5.03 9.51
C LYS A 49 14.87 -4.85 10.22
N ASN A 50 14.65 -5.65 11.23
CA ASN A 50 13.45 -5.56 12.03
C ASN A 50 13.78 -4.66 13.21
N THR A 51 13.15 -3.53 13.32
CA THR A 51 13.38 -2.61 14.41
C THR A 51 12.16 -2.54 15.29
N THR A 52 12.35 -2.29 16.55
CA THR A 52 11.27 -2.20 17.51
C THR A 52 11.39 -0.89 18.26
N ARG A 53 10.28 -0.24 18.43
CA ARG A 53 10.27 1.03 19.13
C ARG A 53 9.16 1.03 20.17
N TYR A 54 9.46 1.49 21.35
CA TYR A 54 8.47 1.60 22.39
C TYR A 54 7.51 2.73 22.05
N VAL A 55 6.21 2.51 22.23
CA VAL A 55 5.22 3.54 21.96
C VAL A 55 4.56 3.92 23.28
N PRO A 56 4.74 5.14 23.74
CA PRO A 56 4.11 5.57 24.98
C PRO A 56 2.59 5.55 24.87
N ALA A 57 1.95 5.34 25.98
CA ALA A 57 0.50 5.24 25.98
C ALA A 57 -0.20 6.42 25.35
N ASP A 58 0.34 7.61 25.52
CA ASP A 58 -0.30 8.77 24.95
C ASP A 58 -0.07 8.90 23.45
N GLU A 59 0.75 8.05 22.86
CA GLU A 59 0.95 8.09 21.43
C GLU A 59 0.27 6.93 20.73
N VAL A 60 -0.31 6.01 21.47
CA VAL A 60 -0.88 4.82 20.85
C VAL A 60 -1.97 5.15 19.84
N CYS A 61 -2.85 6.06 20.18
CA CYS A 61 -3.91 6.43 19.27
C CYS A 61 -3.38 7.02 17.99
N GLN A 62 -2.34 7.83 18.10
CA GLN A 62 -1.76 8.44 16.92
C GLN A 62 -1.08 7.40 16.06
N VAL A 63 -0.39 6.46 16.67
CA VAL A 63 0.28 5.41 15.93
C VAL A 63 -0.76 4.51 15.26
N GLN A 64 -1.83 4.19 15.96
CA GLN A 64 -2.87 3.37 15.38
C GLN A 64 -3.50 4.06 14.18
N ALA A 65 -3.75 5.33 14.30
CA ALA A 65 -4.33 6.09 13.20
C ALA A 65 -3.37 6.12 12.01
N ALA A 66 -2.08 6.25 12.29
CA ALA A 66 -1.10 6.29 11.22
C ALA A 66 -0.97 4.92 10.53
N LEU A 67 -1.05 3.84 11.29
CA LEU A 67 -1.02 2.52 10.70
C LEU A 67 -2.25 2.29 9.84
N ALA A 68 -3.40 2.74 10.30
CA ALA A 68 -4.62 2.63 9.53
C ALA A 68 -4.53 3.49 8.26
N GLY A 69 -3.90 4.65 8.37
CA GLY A 69 -3.71 5.51 7.21
C GLY A 69 -2.87 4.85 6.14
N TYR A 70 -1.83 4.15 6.55
CA TYR A 70 -0.99 3.47 5.58
C TYR A 70 -1.75 2.31 4.93
N ALA A 71 -2.56 1.59 5.69
CA ALA A 71 -3.36 0.52 5.13
C ALA A 71 -4.36 1.07 4.12
N GLN A 72 -4.97 2.19 4.43
CA GLN A 72 -5.89 2.83 3.53
C GLN A 72 -5.18 3.30 2.26
N TYR A 73 -4.01 3.88 2.41
CA TYR A 73 -3.21 4.33 1.27
C TYR A 73 -2.89 3.15 0.36
N ARG A 74 -2.49 2.02 0.93
CA ARG A 74 -2.17 0.86 0.13
C ARG A 74 -3.37 0.37 -0.64
N GLN A 75 -4.53 0.37 -0.03
CA GLN A 75 -5.71 -0.07 -0.70
C GLN A 75 -6.10 0.90 -1.81
N LEU A 76 -6.03 2.20 -1.54
CA LEU A 76 -6.40 3.18 -2.55
C LEU A 76 -5.44 3.15 -3.73
N THR A 77 -4.15 2.99 -3.48
CA THR A 77 -3.19 2.94 -4.55
C THR A 77 -3.33 1.66 -5.36
N GLU A 78 -3.73 0.58 -4.71
CA GLU A 78 -3.97 -0.64 -5.43
C GLU A 78 -5.19 -0.47 -6.35
N GLU A 79 -6.23 0.17 -5.88
CA GLU A 79 -7.38 0.42 -6.71
C GLU A 79 -7.03 1.32 -7.88
N TYR A 80 -6.21 2.32 -7.62
CA TYR A 80 -5.76 3.21 -8.67
C TYR A 80 -4.97 2.41 -9.71
N ALA A 81 -4.08 1.56 -9.25
CA ALA A 81 -3.28 0.75 -10.16
C ALA A 81 -4.17 -0.16 -10.99
N GLN A 82 -5.20 -0.73 -10.41
CA GLN A 82 -6.10 -1.59 -11.14
C GLN A 82 -6.80 -0.83 -12.27
N LEU A 83 -7.19 0.40 -12.02
CA LEU A 83 -7.84 1.19 -13.04
C LEU A 83 -6.87 1.50 -14.18
N VAL A 84 -5.65 1.86 -13.86
CA VAL A 84 -4.67 2.17 -14.86
C VAL A 84 -4.30 0.93 -15.64
N ILE A 85 -4.17 -0.20 -14.98
CA ILE A 85 -3.85 -1.45 -15.64
C ILE A 85 -4.95 -1.82 -16.62
N ALA A 86 -6.21 -1.66 -16.20
CA ALA A 86 -7.33 -1.98 -17.08
C ALA A 86 -7.32 -1.08 -18.31
N GLU A 87 -7.04 0.19 -18.14
CA GLU A 87 -6.97 1.11 -19.25
C GLU A 87 -5.82 0.75 -20.17
N THR A 88 -4.71 0.39 -19.60
CA THR A 88 -3.54 0.03 -20.37
C THR A 88 -3.83 -1.21 -21.21
N ARG A 89 -4.46 -2.19 -20.62
CA ARG A 89 -4.79 -3.40 -21.32
C ARG A 89 -5.78 -3.13 -22.45
N GLN A 90 -6.72 -2.25 -22.21
CA GLN A 90 -7.65 -1.92 -23.21
C GLN A 90 -7.01 -1.16 -24.34
N ASN A 91 -6.11 -0.25 -24.06
CA ASN A 91 -5.39 0.49 -25.08
C ASN A 91 -4.50 -0.40 -25.90
N ILE A 92 -3.84 -1.35 -25.28
CA ILE A 92 -2.99 -2.28 -26.00
C ILE A 92 -3.84 -3.15 -26.89
N ALA A 93 -4.97 -3.62 -26.40
CA ALA A 93 -5.85 -4.47 -27.20
C ALA A 93 -6.39 -3.70 -28.40
N SER A 94 -6.74 -2.47 -28.23
CA SER A 94 -7.21 -1.67 -29.30
C SER A 94 -6.16 -1.45 -30.33
N LYS A 95 -4.93 -1.15 -29.96
CA LYS A 95 -3.88 -0.98 -30.88
C LYS A 95 -3.56 -2.25 -31.58
N LYS A 96 -3.64 -3.38 -30.90
CA LYS A 96 -3.36 -4.62 -31.49
C LYS A 96 -4.37 -4.92 -32.54
N LYS A 97 -5.64 -4.64 -32.36
CA LYS A 97 -6.58 -4.88 -33.31
C LYS A 97 -6.32 -4.02 -34.49
N SER A 98 -5.97 -2.81 -34.35
CA SER A 98 -5.71 -1.95 -35.42
C SER A 98 -4.50 -2.37 -36.15
N ARG A 99 -3.48 -2.88 -35.50
CA ARG A 99 -2.30 -3.28 -36.17
C ARG A 99 -2.46 -4.54 -36.87
N SER A 100 -3.35 -5.38 -36.48
CA SER A 100 -3.44 -6.65 -37.12
C SER A 100 -3.72 -6.50 -38.56
N ARG A 101 -4.19 -5.41 -39.01
CA ARG A 101 -4.42 -5.29 -40.33
C ARG A 101 -3.19 -5.03 -40.99
N ARG A 102 -2.23 -4.50 -40.53
CA ARG A 102 -1.03 -4.26 -41.20
C ARG A 102 -0.05 -5.27 -41.00
N ARG A 103 -0.16 -6.26 -40.57
CA ARG A 103 0.72 -7.34 -40.50
C ARG A 103 1.96 -7.01 -40.13
N SER A 104 2.39 -6.92 -39.50
CA SER A 104 3.52 -6.54 -39.17
C SER A 104 4.65 -7.16 -39.31
N SER A 105 5.56 -6.52 -39.46
CA SER A 105 6.76 -7.08 -39.61
C SER A 105 7.31 -7.08 -38.26
N TRP A 106 6.65 -7.10 -37.25
CA TRP A 106 7.12 -7.03 -35.97
C TRP A 106 7.99 -8.19 -35.68
N PRO A 107 9.14 -8.03 -35.27
CA PRO A 107 10.06 -9.12 -35.08
C PRO A 107 9.67 -9.83 -33.87
N ARG A 108 9.63 -11.01 -33.86
CA ARG A 108 9.30 -11.73 -32.82
C ARG A 108 10.30 -11.93 -31.91
N THR A 109 11.32 -11.52 -32.13
CA THR A 109 12.33 -11.84 -31.27
C THR A 109 12.21 -11.21 -30.04
N LYS A 110 12.09 -10.79 -29.79
CA LYS A 110 11.99 -10.22 -28.74
C LYS A 110 11.66 -10.59 -27.72
N LYS A 111 11.82 -11.01 -27.21
CA LYS A 111 11.40 -11.45 -26.33
C LYS A 111 11.99 -11.70 -25.57
N SER A 112 12.54 -11.66 -25.24
CA SER A 112 12.99 -11.90 -24.59
C SER A 112 13.17 -11.88 -23.77
N LYS A 113 13.61 -11.80 -23.36
CA LYS A 113 13.89 -11.75 -22.68
C LYS A 113 13.86 -11.70 -21.97
N ASP A 114 14.00 -11.54 -21.66
CA ASP A 114 14.07 -11.50 -21.15
C ASP A 114 14.07 -11.38 -20.80
#